data_a4b2d7f9041eead9c4259de4df5ee2e8
#
_entry.id   a4b2d7f9041eead9c4259de4df5ee2e8
#
_cell.length_a   1.000
_cell.length_b   1.000
_cell.length_c   1.000
_cell.angle_alpha   90.00
_cell.angle_beta   90.00
_cell.angle_gamma   90.00
#
_symmetry.space_group_name_H-M   'P 1'
#
loop_
_entity.id
_entity.type
_entity.pdbx_description
1 polymer ?
#
loop_
_entity_poly.entity_id
_entity_poly.type
_entity_poly.pdbx_seq_one_letter_code
_entity_poly.pdbx_strand_id
1 'polypeptide(L)'
;MSLRSSIEESYTEAIKSKKLEKANTLRLIKSAIKDKDIENRTSESNNEINDNQIMTLLQNLIKQRKDSIESFKTALRDDLIVKEQFEIDLISQFLPKQLNEKETEEIIIEMIKKQNFSSLKDMRSLINNLKSKYAGSVDMAMAGKIAKLILNN
;
A
#
# COMPACT_ATOMS: atom_id res chain seq x y z
N MET A 1 -17.78 4.92 -5.62
CA MET A 1 -17.67 4.64 -4.17
C MET A 1 -16.24 4.84 -3.73
N SER A 2 -16.02 5.53 -2.62
CA SER A 2 -14.67 5.74 -2.10
C SER A 2 -14.12 4.47 -1.46
N LEU A 3 -12.80 4.39 -1.36
CA LEU A 3 -12.13 3.29 -0.68
C LEU A 3 -12.52 3.23 0.81
N ARG A 4 -12.63 4.38 1.43
CA ARG A 4 -13.11 4.52 2.83
C ARG A 4 -14.48 3.88 3.00
N SER A 5 -15.41 4.18 2.10
CA SER A 5 -16.77 3.61 2.13
C SER A 5 -16.77 2.10 1.95
N SER A 6 -15.93 1.60 1.03
CA SER A 6 -15.80 0.15 0.80
C SER A 6 -15.32 -0.59 2.04
N ILE A 7 -14.35 -0.02 2.75
CA ILE A 7 -13.82 -0.59 3.99
C ILE A 7 -14.91 -0.59 5.06
N GLU A 8 -15.65 0.51 5.18
CA GLU A 8 -16.72 0.66 6.16
C GLU A 8 -17.86 -0.35 5.91
N GLU A 9 -18.25 -0.53 4.66
CA GLU A 9 -19.26 -1.52 4.28
C GLU A 9 -18.81 -2.94 4.57
N SER A 10 -17.56 -3.26 4.26
CA SER A 10 -16.99 -4.59 4.57
C SER A 10 -17.00 -4.87 6.06
N TYR A 11 -16.68 -3.87 6.87
CA TYR A 11 -16.72 -3.99 8.32
C TYR A 11 -18.13 -4.27 8.83
N THR A 12 -19.11 -3.50 8.35
CA THR A 12 -20.51 -3.68 8.72
C THR A 12 -21.00 -5.08 8.33
N GLU A 13 -20.67 -5.52 7.13
CA GLU A 13 -21.02 -6.85 6.63
C GLU A 13 -20.39 -7.96 7.49
N ALA A 14 -19.12 -7.81 7.87
CA ALA A 14 -18.43 -8.77 8.71
C ALA A 14 -19.07 -8.89 10.10
N ILE A 15 -19.50 -7.77 10.68
CA ILE A 15 -20.21 -7.75 11.95
C ILE A 15 -21.55 -8.49 11.83
N LYS A 16 -22.34 -8.18 10.80
CA LYS A 16 -23.64 -8.81 10.56
C LYS A 16 -23.52 -10.31 10.33
N SER A 17 -22.50 -10.72 9.61
CA SER A 17 -22.25 -12.14 9.27
C SER A 17 -21.52 -12.89 10.38
N LYS A 18 -21.20 -12.23 11.48
CA LYS A 18 -20.45 -12.80 12.62
C LYS A 18 -19.09 -13.37 12.25
N LYS A 19 -18.43 -12.77 11.25
CA LYS A 19 -17.07 -13.13 10.83
C LYS A 19 -16.07 -12.32 11.68
N LEU A 20 -15.78 -12.83 12.86
CA LEU A 20 -15.01 -12.09 13.87
C LEU A 20 -13.59 -11.76 13.44
N GLU A 21 -12.87 -12.71 12.83
CA GLU A 21 -11.49 -12.46 12.38
C GLU A 21 -11.44 -11.36 11.33
N LYS A 22 -12.37 -11.42 10.36
CA LYS A 22 -12.48 -10.40 9.32
C LYS A 22 -12.82 -9.03 9.93
N ALA A 23 -13.77 -9.00 10.85
CA ALA A 23 -14.17 -7.76 11.54
C ALA A 23 -13.00 -7.17 12.33
N ASN A 24 -12.21 -8.00 13.02
CA ASN A 24 -11.07 -7.54 13.79
C ASN A 24 -9.99 -6.93 12.90
N THR A 25 -9.69 -7.56 11.76
CA THR A 25 -8.71 -7.01 10.80
C THR A 25 -9.21 -5.69 10.22
N LEU A 26 -10.49 -5.61 9.84
CA LEU A 26 -11.08 -4.38 9.32
C LEU A 26 -11.07 -3.26 10.36
N ARG A 27 -11.27 -3.59 11.63
CA ARG A 27 -11.18 -2.61 12.73
C ARG A 27 -9.76 -2.05 12.84
N LEU A 28 -8.73 -2.89 12.68
CA LEU A 28 -7.34 -2.43 12.66
C LEU A 28 -7.08 -1.46 11.51
N ILE A 29 -7.60 -1.77 10.32
CA ILE A 29 -7.50 -0.89 9.16
C ILE A 29 -8.18 0.45 9.44
N LYS A 30 -9.40 0.42 9.96
CA LYS A 30 -10.15 1.64 10.30
C LYS A 30 -9.42 2.50 11.33
N SER A 31 -8.83 1.86 12.34
CA SER A 31 -8.04 2.57 13.35
C SER A 31 -6.80 3.23 12.76
N ALA A 32 -6.11 2.54 11.85
CA ALA A 32 -4.94 3.09 11.17
C ALA A 32 -5.32 4.30 10.30
N ILE A 33 -6.45 4.23 9.60
CA ILE A 33 -6.97 5.34 8.81
C ILE A 33 -7.29 6.53 9.71
N LYS A 34 -7.96 6.28 10.82
CA LYS A 34 -8.32 7.33 11.77
C LYS A 34 -7.09 8.03 12.35
N ASP A 35 -6.06 7.27 12.68
CA ASP A 35 -4.80 7.82 13.16
C ASP A 35 -4.16 8.76 12.14
N LYS A 36 -4.20 8.37 10.85
CA LYS A 36 -3.69 9.22 9.77
C LYS A 36 -4.56 10.45 9.57
N ASP A 37 -5.87 10.34 9.70
CA ASP A 37 -6.77 11.49 9.63
C ASP A 37 -6.43 12.49 10.73
N ILE A 38 -6.15 12.01 11.94
CA ILE A 38 -5.78 12.87 13.08
C ILE A 38 -4.45 13.57 12.81
N GLU A 39 -3.44 12.84 12.32
CA GLU A 39 -2.14 13.43 11.94
C GLU A 39 -2.30 14.50 10.87
N ASN A 40 -3.28 14.34 9.99
CA ASN A 40 -3.50 15.25 8.86
C ASN A 40 -4.32 16.50 9.23
N ARG A 41 -4.82 16.57 10.46
CA ARG A 41 -5.57 17.75 10.94
C ARG A 41 -4.65 18.93 11.14
N THR A 42 -5.14 20.09 10.72
CA THR A 42 -4.49 21.38 11.00
C THR A 42 -5.45 22.26 11.76
N SER A 43 -4.97 23.37 12.29
CA SER A 43 -5.82 24.37 12.97
C SER A 43 -6.89 24.95 12.06
N GLU A 44 -6.67 24.92 10.75
CA GLU A 44 -7.53 25.53 9.74
C GLU A 44 -8.43 24.54 8.99
N SER A 45 -8.08 23.23 8.99
CA SER A 45 -8.87 22.24 8.27
C SER A 45 -8.88 20.90 8.99
N ASN A 46 -9.96 20.18 8.79
CA ASN A 46 -10.18 18.87 9.36
C ASN A 46 -10.12 17.82 8.23
N ASN A 47 -9.02 17.85 7.48
CA ASN A 47 -8.86 17.04 6.28
C ASN A 47 -8.68 15.56 6.58
N GLU A 48 -9.55 14.76 5.99
CA GLU A 48 -9.40 13.31 5.97
C GLU A 48 -8.43 12.93 4.86
N ILE A 49 -7.70 11.82 5.04
CA ILE A 49 -6.81 11.31 4.00
C ILE A 49 -7.65 10.82 2.81
N ASN A 50 -7.09 10.97 1.60
CA ASN A 50 -7.74 10.57 0.36
C ASN A 50 -7.48 9.10 0.03
N ASP A 51 -8.11 8.60 -1.04
CA ASP A 51 -7.97 7.21 -1.47
C ASP A 51 -6.52 6.80 -1.74
N ASN A 52 -5.73 7.67 -2.37
CA ASN A 52 -4.32 7.36 -2.65
C ASN A 52 -3.52 7.22 -1.35
N GLN A 53 -3.79 8.05 -0.37
CA GLN A 53 -3.16 7.95 0.95
C GLN A 53 -3.60 6.68 1.69
N ILE A 54 -4.87 6.31 1.56
CA ILE A 54 -5.37 5.04 2.12
C ILE A 54 -4.67 3.85 1.47
N MET A 55 -4.51 3.85 0.14
CA MET A 55 -3.79 2.78 -0.56
C MET A 55 -2.35 2.64 -0.09
N THR A 56 -1.65 3.76 0.10
CA THR A 56 -0.28 3.75 0.64
C THR A 56 -0.25 3.15 2.05
N LEU A 57 -1.21 3.53 2.88
CA LEU A 57 -1.35 2.99 4.23
C LEU A 57 -1.56 1.48 4.19
N LEU A 58 -2.45 1.00 3.32
CA LEU A 58 -2.71 -0.43 3.16
C LEU A 58 -1.47 -1.20 2.68
N GLN A 59 -0.71 -0.64 1.74
CA GLN A 59 0.55 -1.23 1.27
C GLN A 59 1.55 -1.36 2.43
N ASN A 60 1.64 -0.35 3.28
CA ASN A 60 2.52 -0.40 4.46
C ASN A 60 2.07 -1.44 5.48
N LEU A 61 0.77 -1.59 5.69
CA LEU A 61 0.23 -2.63 6.57
C LEU A 61 0.57 -4.03 6.07
N ILE A 62 0.51 -4.25 4.75
CA ILE A 62 0.91 -5.51 4.13
C ILE A 62 2.41 -5.76 4.32
N LYS A 63 3.23 -4.74 4.08
CA LYS A 63 4.68 -4.84 4.21
C LYS A 63 5.09 -5.24 5.63
N GLN A 64 4.49 -4.61 6.64
CA GLN A 64 4.74 -4.94 8.04
C GLN A 64 4.42 -6.40 8.35
N ARG A 65 3.32 -6.91 7.78
CA ARG A 65 2.90 -8.30 7.99
C ARG A 65 3.80 -9.30 7.27
N LYS A 66 4.29 -8.95 6.09
CA LYS A 66 5.28 -9.77 5.38
C LYS A 66 6.59 -9.88 6.18
N ASP A 67 7.03 -8.78 6.77
CA ASP A 67 8.21 -8.77 7.65
C ASP A 67 7.98 -9.65 8.88
N SER A 68 6.78 -9.59 9.47
CA SER A 68 6.40 -10.44 10.59
C SER A 68 6.42 -11.92 10.22
N ILE A 69 5.91 -12.27 9.03
CA ILE A 69 5.93 -13.65 8.51
C ILE A 69 7.36 -14.17 8.45
N GLU A 70 8.30 -13.38 7.95
CA GLU A 70 9.71 -13.80 7.88
C GLU A 70 10.27 -14.09 9.28
N SER A 71 9.95 -13.25 10.25
CA SER A 71 10.35 -13.46 11.65
C SER A 71 9.71 -14.73 12.23
N PHE A 72 8.43 -14.98 11.94
CA PHE A 72 7.72 -16.17 12.44
C PHE A 72 8.20 -17.46 11.78
N LYS A 73 8.65 -17.42 10.54
CA LYS A 73 9.30 -18.56 9.88
C LYS A 73 10.55 -18.97 10.63
N THR A 74 11.38 -18.01 10.99
CA THR A 74 12.60 -18.25 11.77
C THR A 74 12.28 -18.83 13.15
N ALA A 75 11.19 -18.37 13.77
CA ALA A 75 10.74 -18.83 15.08
C ALA A 75 9.92 -20.14 15.04
N LEU A 76 9.67 -20.68 13.83
CA LEU A 76 8.85 -21.88 13.61
C LEU A 76 7.43 -21.73 14.19
N ARG A 77 6.83 -20.56 14.02
CA ARG A 77 5.50 -20.22 14.53
C ARG A 77 4.49 -20.20 13.38
N ASP A 78 4.18 -21.36 12.83
CA ASP A 78 3.25 -21.51 11.70
C ASP A 78 1.85 -20.97 12.01
N ASP A 79 1.41 -21.07 13.26
CA ASP A 79 0.13 -20.52 13.71
C ASP A 79 0.01 -19.02 13.48
N LEU A 80 1.10 -18.29 13.75
CA LEU A 80 1.16 -16.83 13.57
C LEU A 80 1.29 -16.47 12.09
N ILE A 81 1.98 -17.29 11.30
CA ILE A 81 2.10 -17.08 9.84
C ILE A 81 0.72 -17.13 9.18
N VAL A 82 -0.10 -18.12 9.54
CA VAL A 82 -1.46 -18.27 9.00
C VAL A 82 -2.30 -17.02 9.30
N LYS A 83 -2.21 -16.50 10.50
CA LYS A 83 -2.92 -15.29 10.91
C LYS A 83 -2.49 -14.07 10.10
N GLU A 84 -1.18 -13.86 9.97
CA GLU A 84 -0.63 -12.74 9.20
C GLU A 84 -1.04 -12.83 7.73
N GLN A 85 -0.99 -14.03 7.15
CA GLN A 85 -1.39 -14.25 5.76
C GLN A 85 -2.87 -13.97 5.53
N PHE A 86 -3.73 -14.35 6.46
CA PHE A 86 -5.15 -14.02 6.41
C PHE A 86 -5.36 -12.50 6.35
N GLU A 87 -4.65 -11.75 7.19
CA GLU A 87 -4.74 -10.29 7.23
C GLU A 87 -4.22 -9.68 5.92
N ILE A 88 -3.11 -10.17 5.37
CA ILE A 88 -2.58 -9.71 4.08
C ILE A 88 -3.61 -9.92 2.97
N ASP A 89 -4.20 -11.10 2.90
CA ASP A 89 -5.18 -11.44 1.86
C ASP A 89 -6.40 -10.52 1.93
N LEU A 90 -6.87 -10.23 3.13
CA LEU A 90 -8.00 -9.34 3.35
C LEU A 90 -7.67 -7.89 2.95
N ILE A 91 -6.52 -7.38 3.39
CA ILE A 91 -6.09 -6.01 3.05
C ILE A 91 -5.92 -5.87 1.54
N SER A 92 -5.36 -6.89 0.90
CA SER A 92 -5.11 -6.89 -0.56
C SER A 92 -6.39 -6.74 -1.38
N GLN A 93 -7.54 -7.14 -0.86
CA GLN A 93 -8.83 -7.00 -1.55
C GLN A 93 -9.20 -5.53 -1.81
N PHE A 94 -8.64 -4.62 -1.04
CA PHE A 94 -8.91 -3.18 -1.18
C PHE A 94 -7.88 -2.46 -2.04
N LEU A 95 -6.90 -3.18 -2.57
CA LEU A 95 -5.83 -2.63 -3.41
C LEU A 95 -5.94 -3.14 -4.84
N PRO A 96 -5.48 -2.34 -5.83
CA PRO A 96 -5.29 -2.87 -7.18
C PRO A 96 -4.20 -3.93 -7.18
N LYS A 97 -4.06 -4.65 -8.29
CA LYS A 97 -3.00 -5.65 -8.44
C LYS A 97 -1.64 -5.02 -8.13
N GLN A 98 -0.89 -5.65 -7.23
CA GLN A 98 0.45 -5.20 -6.88
C GLN A 98 1.45 -5.64 -7.95
N LEU A 99 2.30 -4.72 -8.37
CA LEU A 99 3.32 -4.99 -9.36
C LEU A 99 4.58 -5.52 -8.67
N ASN A 100 5.17 -6.57 -9.24
CA ASN A 100 6.41 -7.11 -8.72
C ASN A 100 7.61 -6.28 -9.22
N GLU A 101 8.81 -6.64 -8.78
CA GLU A 101 10.03 -5.91 -9.13
C GLU A 101 10.25 -5.83 -10.65
N LYS A 102 10.07 -6.95 -11.35
CA LYS A 102 10.26 -7.03 -12.81
C LYS A 102 9.25 -6.14 -13.54
N GLU A 103 7.99 -6.22 -13.17
CA GLU A 103 6.93 -5.40 -13.77
C GLU A 103 7.18 -3.91 -13.51
N THR A 104 7.62 -3.57 -12.32
CA THR A 104 7.96 -2.19 -11.95
C THR A 104 9.13 -1.68 -12.77
N GLU A 105 10.17 -2.49 -12.94
CA GLU A 105 11.32 -2.14 -13.75
C GLU A 105 10.93 -1.88 -15.20
N GLU A 106 10.13 -2.74 -15.80
CA GLU A 106 9.64 -2.58 -17.18
C GLU A 106 8.86 -1.27 -17.36
N ILE A 107 8.01 -0.93 -16.40
CA ILE A 107 7.24 0.31 -16.43
C ILE A 107 8.16 1.52 -16.34
N ILE A 108 9.17 1.48 -15.46
CA ILE A 108 10.12 2.57 -15.30
C ILE A 108 10.94 2.78 -16.56
N ILE A 109 11.42 1.70 -17.17
CA ILE A 109 12.20 1.76 -18.43
C ILE A 109 11.35 2.40 -19.53
N GLU A 110 10.11 1.97 -19.69
CA GLU A 110 9.21 2.52 -20.69
C GLU A 110 8.94 4.00 -20.46
N MET A 111 8.72 4.40 -19.20
CA MET A 111 8.48 5.77 -18.82
C MET A 111 9.67 6.67 -19.10
N ILE A 112 10.89 6.18 -18.82
CA ILE A 112 12.15 6.88 -19.11
C ILE A 112 12.28 7.13 -20.61
N LYS A 113 11.99 6.12 -21.42
CA LYS A 113 12.04 6.25 -22.90
C LYS A 113 11.02 7.26 -23.42
N LYS A 114 9.80 7.17 -22.94
CA LYS A 114 8.67 8.00 -23.38
C LYS A 114 8.86 9.48 -23.04
N GLN A 115 9.41 9.77 -21.87
CA GLN A 115 9.58 11.12 -21.36
C GLN A 115 10.99 11.69 -21.61
N ASN A 116 11.87 10.90 -22.23
CA ASN A 116 13.27 11.27 -22.48
C ASN A 116 14.02 11.67 -21.19
N PHE A 117 13.75 10.98 -20.11
CA PHE A 117 14.51 11.16 -18.88
C PHE A 117 15.93 10.63 -19.05
N SER A 118 16.92 11.33 -18.53
CA SER A 118 18.32 11.02 -18.78
C SER A 118 19.21 11.00 -17.55
N SER A 119 18.78 11.57 -16.44
CA SER A 119 19.63 11.69 -15.26
C SER A 119 18.82 11.72 -13.97
N LEU A 120 19.54 11.74 -12.85
CA LEU A 120 18.92 11.84 -11.52
C LEU A 120 18.06 13.09 -11.33
N LYS A 121 18.26 14.13 -12.14
CA LYS A 121 17.43 15.33 -12.12
C LYS A 121 15.97 15.02 -12.46
N ASP A 122 15.75 13.95 -13.21
CA ASP A 122 14.41 13.54 -13.66
C ASP A 122 13.69 12.64 -12.66
N MET A 123 14.35 12.26 -11.55
CA MET A 123 13.77 11.35 -10.54
C MET A 123 12.42 11.85 -10.01
N ARG A 124 12.33 13.12 -9.68
CA ARG A 124 11.10 13.69 -9.13
C ARG A 124 9.93 13.55 -10.09
N SER A 125 10.16 13.89 -11.36
CA SER A 125 9.13 13.76 -12.41
C SER A 125 8.72 12.32 -12.62
N LEU A 126 9.69 11.40 -12.63
CA LEU A 126 9.44 9.97 -12.78
C LEU A 126 8.58 9.43 -11.62
N ILE A 127 8.96 9.74 -10.39
CA ILE A 127 8.23 9.30 -9.19
C ILE A 127 6.81 9.89 -9.19
N ASN A 128 6.65 11.16 -9.53
CA ASN A 128 5.33 11.78 -9.61
C ASN A 128 4.44 11.11 -10.65
N ASN A 129 5.00 10.76 -11.80
CA ASN A 129 4.27 10.04 -12.86
C ASN A 129 3.84 8.65 -12.39
N LEU A 130 4.71 7.94 -11.67
CA LEU A 130 4.38 6.64 -11.10
C LEU A 130 3.24 6.75 -10.08
N LYS A 131 3.29 7.74 -9.22
CA LYS A 131 2.23 7.99 -8.22
C LYS A 131 0.89 8.29 -8.87
N SER A 132 0.90 9.04 -9.98
CA SER A 132 -0.34 9.40 -10.69
C SER A 132 -0.93 8.21 -11.43
N LYS A 133 -0.10 7.44 -12.12
CA LYS A 133 -0.54 6.38 -13.03
C LYS A 133 -0.76 5.04 -12.35
N TYR A 134 0.03 4.73 -11.34
CA TYR A 134 0.07 3.41 -10.69
C TYR A 134 -0.15 3.52 -9.17
N ALA A 135 -0.97 4.47 -8.76
CA ALA A 135 -1.29 4.67 -7.34
C ALA A 135 -1.78 3.35 -6.72
N GLY A 136 -1.18 2.96 -5.61
CA GLY A 136 -1.56 1.75 -4.88
C GLY A 136 -1.07 0.44 -5.49
N SER A 137 -0.47 0.45 -6.70
CA SER A 137 0.02 -0.76 -7.39
C SER A 137 1.53 -0.93 -7.27
N VAL A 138 2.27 0.15 -7.13
CA VAL A 138 3.73 0.16 -7.10
C VAL A 138 4.23 0.40 -5.68
N ASP A 139 5.22 -0.40 -5.25
CA ASP A 139 5.99 -0.11 -4.05
C ASP A 139 6.96 1.02 -4.38
N MET A 140 6.69 2.21 -3.84
CA MET A 140 7.45 3.42 -4.18
C MET A 140 8.90 3.36 -3.70
N ALA A 141 9.19 2.64 -2.61
CA ALA A 141 10.56 2.46 -2.14
C ALA A 141 11.37 1.61 -3.14
N MET A 142 10.78 0.52 -3.62
CA MET A 142 11.38 -0.34 -4.63
C MET A 142 11.57 0.42 -5.95
N ALA A 143 10.53 1.16 -6.38
CA ALA A 143 10.58 1.96 -7.61
C ALA A 143 11.67 3.01 -7.54
N GLY A 144 11.84 3.66 -6.40
CA GLY A 144 12.90 4.65 -6.20
C GLY A 144 14.28 4.07 -6.36
N LYS A 145 14.51 2.88 -5.82
CA LYS A 145 15.81 2.18 -5.97
C LYS A 145 16.09 1.80 -7.42
N ILE A 146 15.10 1.25 -8.11
CA ILE A 146 15.21 0.85 -9.52
C ILE A 146 15.50 2.06 -10.40
N ALA A 147 14.73 3.11 -10.24
CA ALA A 147 14.87 4.34 -11.02
C ALA A 147 16.24 4.98 -10.81
N LYS A 148 16.72 5.00 -9.56
CA LYS A 148 18.05 5.55 -9.24
C LYS A 148 19.16 4.78 -9.94
N LEU A 149 19.09 3.46 -9.95
CA LEU A 149 20.08 2.62 -10.64
C LEU A 149 20.09 2.88 -12.15
N ILE A 150 18.92 3.01 -12.76
CA ILE A 150 18.80 3.21 -14.21
C ILE A 150 19.26 4.62 -14.60
N LEU A 151 18.82 5.65 -13.88
CA LEU A 151 19.14 7.05 -14.20
C LEU A 151 20.56 7.45 -13.83
N ASN A 152 21.20 6.70 -12.96
CA ASN A 152 22.58 6.96 -12.54
C ASN A 152 23.62 6.36 -13.49
N ASN A 153 23.20 5.53 -14.42
CA ASN A 153 24.10 4.91 -15.42
C ASN A 153 24.28 5.74 -16.68
#